data_b7f4d049337bb5f84ae3ceab26245eba
#
_entry.id   b7f4d049337bb5f84ae3ceab26245eba
#
_cell.length_a   1.000
_cell.length_b   1.000
_cell.length_c   1.000
_cell.angle_alpha   90.00
_cell.angle_beta   90.00
_cell.angle_gamma   90.00
#
_symmetry.space_group_name_H-M   'P 1'
#
loop_
_entity.id
_entity.type
_entity.pdbx_description
1 polymer ?
#
loop_
_entity_poly.entity_id
_entity_poly.type
_entity_poly.pdbx_seq_one_letter_code
_entity_poly.pdbx_strand_id
1 'polypeptide(L)'
;MPLINTNTNWIDAIQGFEAKGEAFVLVTVLGTKGSTPRDVGTKMVFNTESSCGTIGGGHLEYRASKIAAELLAEGKQSQRIETFPLGPSLGQCCGGRVNLLFECFMPTKLQLMLFGAGHVGQALVPLLNRLPIALRWVDSRMAELQPSVGGSTQLIDTEQPASEVAAMPPDSTYIILTHNHQVDYEILRAVLDRRDADFVGLIGSETKWRRFQMRLEHHGYA
;
A
#
# COMPACT_ATOMS: atom_id res chain seq x y z
N MET A 1 -5.83 18.43 -9.23
CA MET A 1 -4.97 17.77 -10.22
C MET A 1 -3.86 17.09 -9.45
N PRO A 2 -3.71 15.78 -9.51
CA PRO A 2 -2.65 15.09 -8.77
C PRO A 2 -1.28 15.60 -9.21
N LEU A 3 -0.33 15.67 -8.27
CA LEU A 3 1.04 16.12 -8.53
C LEU A 3 1.73 15.12 -9.46
N ILE A 4 2.20 15.57 -10.61
CA ILE A 4 2.97 14.74 -11.55
C ILE A 4 4.41 14.66 -11.04
N ASN A 5 4.82 13.48 -10.58
CA ASN A 5 6.22 13.21 -10.24
C ASN A 5 6.96 12.71 -11.49
N THR A 6 7.71 13.61 -12.14
CA THR A 6 8.43 13.31 -13.38
C THR A 6 9.75 12.56 -13.17
N ASN A 7 10.23 12.44 -11.93
CA ASN A 7 11.52 11.82 -11.60
C ASN A 7 11.42 10.35 -11.19
N THR A 8 10.23 9.81 -10.99
CA THR A 8 10.04 8.43 -10.56
C THR A 8 9.58 7.59 -11.74
N ASN A 9 10.17 6.41 -11.92
CA ASN A 9 9.70 5.44 -12.91
C ASN A 9 8.33 4.88 -12.46
N TRP A 10 7.44 4.56 -13.40
CA TRP A 10 6.12 3.99 -13.10
C TRP A 10 6.22 2.67 -12.32
N ILE A 11 7.29 1.87 -12.49
CA ILE A 11 7.54 0.64 -11.72
C ILE A 11 7.80 0.99 -10.25
N ASP A 12 8.66 1.96 -9.99
CA ASP A 12 8.99 2.39 -8.62
C ASP A 12 7.76 2.99 -7.93
N ALA A 13 6.92 3.71 -8.68
CA ALA A 13 5.66 4.24 -8.16
C ALA A 13 4.69 3.12 -7.76
N ILE A 14 4.53 2.08 -8.57
CA ILE A 14 3.70 0.90 -8.23
C ILE A 14 4.22 0.22 -6.96
N GLN A 15 5.53 -0.03 -6.88
CA GLN A 15 6.12 -0.63 -5.67
C GLN A 15 5.87 0.22 -4.43
N GLY A 16 5.95 1.56 -4.57
CA GLY A 16 5.62 2.48 -3.49
C GLY A 16 4.16 2.42 -3.05
N PHE A 17 3.22 2.30 -4.00
CA PHE A 17 1.79 2.17 -3.70
C PHE A 17 1.48 0.83 -3.03
N GLU A 18 2.03 -0.27 -3.54
CA GLU A 18 1.87 -1.60 -2.93
C GLU A 18 2.44 -1.64 -1.50
N ALA A 19 3.63 -1.07 -1.29
CA ALA A 19 4.25 -1.02 0.04
C ALA A 19 3.44 -0.21 1.07
N LYS A 20 2.67 0.79 0.60
CA LYS A 20 1.78 1.60 1.45
C LYS A 20 0.36 1.03 1.56
N GLY A 21 0.03 -0.01 0.81
CA GLY A 21 -1.33 -0.52 0.72
C GLY A 21 -2.30 0.44 0.02
N GLU A 22 -1.81 1.21 -0.94
CA GLU A 22 -2.62 2.17 -1.70
C GLU A 22 -3.16 1.54 -2.99
N ALA A 23 -4.42 1.83 -3.33
CA ALA A 23 -4.99 1.48 -4.62
C ALA A 23 -4.38 2.35 -5.73
N PHE A 24 -4.22 1.77 -6.92
CA PHE A 24 -3.73 2.50 -8.07
C PHE A 24 -4.35 2.02 -9.39
N VAL A 25 -4.29 2.86 -10.41
CA VAL A 25 -4.68 2.52 -11.78
C VAL A 25 -3.46 2.64 -12.68
N LEU A 26 -3.09 1.53 -13.31
CA LEU A 26 -2.10 1.50 -14.39
C LEU A 26 -2.80 1.76 -15.71
N VAL A 27 -2.31 2.77 -16.45
CA VAL A 27 -2.79 3.11 -17.80
C VAL A 27 -1.73 2.75 -18.82
N THR A 28 -2.11 1.93 -19.79
CA THR A 28 -1.20 1.47 -20.85
C THR A 28 -1.75 1.90 -22.23
N VAL A 29 -0.89 2.44 -23.10
CA VAL A 29 -1.20 2.67 -24.50
C VAL A 29 -1.20 1.32 -25.22
N LEU A 30 -2.39 0.81 -25.58
CA LEU A 30 -2.56 -0.48 -26.25
C LEU A 30 -2.36 -0.40 -27.76
N GLY A 31 -2.77 0.70 -28.36
CA GLY A 31 -2.73 0.85 -29.80
C GLY A 31 -2.88 2.29 -30.23
N THR A 32 -2.27 2.61 -31.35
CA THR A 32 -2.26 3.95 -31.94
C THR A 32 -2.61 3.87 -33.42
N LYS A 33 -3.30 4.90 -33.94
CA LYS A 33 -3.56 5.07 -35.37
C LYS A 33 -3.35 6.53 -35.76
N GLY A 34 -2.58 6.78 -36.83
CA GLY A 34 -2.20 8.12 -37.23
C GLY A 34 -1.10 8.70 -36.33
N SER A 35 -0.98 10.04 -36.34
CA SER A 35 0.02 10.73 -35.51
C SER A 35 -0.42 10.71 -34.03
N THR A 36 0.43 10.16 -33.14
CA THR A 36 0.19 10.04 -31.71
C THR A 36 1.40 10.54 -30.91
N PRO A 37 1.19 11.12 -29.72
CA PRO A 37 2.27 11.72 -28.93
C PRO A 37 3.20 10.68 -28.25
N ARG A 38 2.74 9.43 -28.13
CA ARG A 38 3.49 8.32 -27.50
C ARG A 38 3.21 7.00 -28.21
N ASP A 39 4.18 6.09 -28.09
CA ASP A 39 4.13 4.76 -28.68
C ASP A 39 3.34 3.77 -27.84
N VAL A 40 2.94 2.67 -28.48
CA VAL A 40 2.32 1.51 -27.83
C VAL A 40 3.25 0.96 -26.73
N GLY A 41 2.66 0.56 -25.60
CA GLY A 41 3.39 0.09 -24.42
C GLY A 41 3.78 1.19 -23.44
N THR A 42 3.62 2.47 -23.80
CA THR A 42 3.85 3.58 -22.86
C THR A 42 2.87 3.51 -21.70
N LYS A 43 3.34 3.80 -20.48
CA LYS A 43 2.59 3.65 -19.25
C LYS A 43 2.56 4.90 -18.40
N MET A 44 1.47 5.05 -17.66
CA MET A 44 1.27 6.05 -16.64
C MET A 44 0.49 5.41 -15.50
N VAL A 45 0.80 5.74 -14.25
CA VAL A 45 0.10 5.23 -13.08
C VAL A 45 -0.51 6.38 -12.29
N PHE A 46 -1.69 6.14 -11.72
CA PHE A 46 -2.45 7.08 -10.89
C PHE A 46 -2.82 6.42 -9.57
N ASN A 47 -2.71 7.16 -8.46
CA ASN A 47 -3.44 6.88 -7.24
C ASN A 47 -4.40 8.05 -6.93
N THR A 48 -4.98 8.11 -5.73
CA THR A 48 -5.90 9.19 -5.35
C THR A 48 -5.24 10.56 -5.26
N GLU A 49 -3.93 10.63 -5.03
CA GLU A 49 -3.20 11.87 -4.71
C GLU A 49 -2.22 12.30 -5.80
N SER A 50 -1.67 11.32 -6.53
CA SER A 50 -0.54 11.56 -7.43
C SER A 50 -0.65 10.79 -8.75
N SER A 51 0.21 11.13 -9.69
CA SER A 51 0.41 10.37 -10.91
C SER A 51 1.89 10.33 -11.29
N CYS A 52 2.30 9.26 -11.97
CA CYS A 52 3.67 9.05 -12.42
C CYS A 52 3.70 8.51 -13.85
N GLY A 53 4.68 8.97 -14.64
CA GLY A 53 4.78 8.66 -16.06
C GLY A 53 4.00 9.63 -16.94
N THR A 54 3.88 9.31 -18.25
CA THR A 54 3.16 10.14 -19.23
C THR A 54 2.68 9.29 -20.39
N ILE A 55 1.47 9.54 -20.86
CA ILE A 55 0.86 8.91 -22.05
C ILE A 55 0.70 9.91 -23.21
N GLY A 56 1.32 11.10 -23.10
CA GLY A 56 1.33 12.10 -24.17
C GLY A 56 0.94 13.50 -23.75
N GLY A 57 0.63 13.70 -22.46
CA GLY A 57 0.36 15.02 -21.88
C GLY A 57 -1.03 15.59 -22.15
N GLY A 58 -1.25 16.79 -21.62
CA GLY A 58 -2.40 17.64 -21.91
C GLY A 58 -3.76 17.01 -21.58
N HIS A 59 -4.70 17.22 -22.50
CA HIS A 59 -6.10 16.83 -22.32
C HIS A 59 -6.30 15.30 -22.27
N LEU A 60 -5.44 14.51 -22.91
CA LEU A 60 -5.49 13.04 -22.84
C LEU A 60 -5.26 12.55 -21.41
N GLU A 61 -4.22 13.04 -20.74
CA GLU A 61 -3.92 12.69 -19.36
C GLU A 61 -4.98 13.19 -18.38
N TYR A 62 -5.53 14.36 -18.62
CA TYR A 62 -6.66 14.89 -17.84
C TYR A 62 -7.89 13.98 -17.93
N ARG A 63 -8.23 13.48 -19.11
CA ARG A 63 -9.32 12.51 -19.26
C ARG A 63 -9.01 11.16 -18.65
N ALA A 64 -7.77 10.69 -18.80
CA ALA A 64 -7.30 9.47 -18.18
C ALA A 64 -7.36 9.55 -16.64
N SER A 65 -6.96 10.68 -16.05
CA SER A 65 -7.03 10.86 -14.58
C SER A 65 -8.47 10.83 -14.04
N LYS A 66 -9.45 11.33 -14.80
CA LYS A 66 -10.86 11.23 -14.42
C LYS A 66 -11.37 9.79 -14.39
N ILE A 67 -11.05 9.02 -15.44
CA ILE A 67 -11.42 7.60 -15.51
C ILE A 67 -10.71 6.81 -14.40
N ALA A 68 -9.44 7.10 -14.15
CA ALA A 68 -8.70 6.47 -13.05
C ALA A 68 -9.37 6.77 -11.69
N ALA A 69 -9.79 8.01 -11.44
CA ALA A 69 -10.49 8.39 -10.22
C ALA A 69 -11.86 7.68 -10.08
N GLU A 70 -12.61 7.53 -11.18
CA GLU A 70 -13.86 6.75 -11.19
C GLU A 70 -13.60 5.28 -10.78
N LEU A 71 -12.61 4.64 -11.39
CA LEU A 71 -12.26 3.24 -11.11
C LEU A 71 -11.79 3.04 -9.66
N LEU A 72 -10.98 3.98 -9.13
CA LEU A 72 -10.55 3.95 -7.74
C LEU A 72 -11.74 4.09 -6.78
N ALA A 73 -12.69 4.97 -7.10
CA ALA A 73 -13.89 5.19 -6.29
C ALA A 73 -14.85 3.98 -6.29
N GLU A 74 -14.82 3.12 -7.34
CA GLU A 74 -15.57 1.86 -7.36
C GLU A 74 -15.08 0.85 -6.31
N GLY A 75 -13.87 0.99 -5.79
CA GLY A 75 -13.32 0.18 -4.71
C GLY A 75 -13.16 -1.31 -5.05
N LYS A 76 -12.99 -1.65 -6.32
CA LYS A 76 -12.83 -3.03 -6.78
C LYS A 76 -11.78 -3.16 -7.88
N GLN A 77 -11.14 -4.30 -7.93
CA GLN A 77 -10.25 -4.65 -9.03
C GLN A 77 -11.04 -4.74 -10.35
N SER A 78 -10.61 -4.01 -11.35
CA SER A 78 -11.33 -3.91 -12.62
C SER A 78 -10.41 -3.52 -13.79
N GLN A 79 -10.90 -3.73 -15.01
CA GLN A 79 -10.21 -3.31 -16.23
C GLN A 79 -11.20 -2.60 -17.15
N ARG A 80 -10.70 -1.58 -17.88
CA ARG A 80 -11.48 -0.81 -18.83
C ARG A 80 -10.62 -0.41 -20.02
N ILE A 81 -11.16 -0.52 -21.24
CA ILE A 81 -10.50 -0.04 -22.45
C ILE A 81 -11.29 1.16 -22.98
N GLU A 82 -10.58 2.25 -23.25
CA GLU A 82 -11.18 3.46 -23.83
C GLU A 82 -10.42 3.90 -25.06
N THR A 83 -11.18 4.41 -26.02
CA THR A 83 -10.65 4.96 -27.27
C THR A 83 -10.77 6.48 -27.30
N PHE A 84 -9.64 7.15 -27.51
CA PHE A 84 -9.56 8.62 -27.58
C PHE A 84 -9.18 9.09 -28.97
N PRO A 85 -10.05 9.84 -29.67
CA PRO A 85 -9.66 10.54 -30.88
C PRO A 85 -8.80 11.74 -30.51
N LEU A 86 -7.58 11.84 -31.09
CA LEU A 86 -6.64 12.93 -30.87
C LEU A 86 -6.87 14.03 -31.91
N GLY A 87 -8.03 14.66 -31.90
CA GLY A 87 -8.40 15.72 -32.83
C GLY A 87 -8.48 17.10 -32.16
N PRO A 88 -8.93 18.14 -32.89
CA PRO A 88 -9.08 19.50 -32.36
C PRO A 88 -9.97 19.59 -31.10
N SER A 89 -10.88 18.63 -30.90
CA SER A 89 -11.72 18.53 -29.70
C SER A 89 -10.94 18.25 -28.43
N LEU A 90 -9.69 17.75 -28.53
CA LEU A 90 -8.78 17.53 -27.41
C LEU A 90 -7.65 18.57 -27.35
N GLY A 91 -7.71 19.66 -28.16
CA GLY A 91 -6.68 20.67 -28.20
C GLY A 91 -5.32 20.17 -28.71
N GLN A 92 -5.31 19.02 -29.42
CA GLN A 92 -4.08 18.42 -29.97
C GLN A 92 -4.05 18.54 -31.48
N CYS A 93 -2.87 18.88 -32.02
CA CYS A 93 -2.64 19.01 -33.48
C CYS A 93 -2.54 17.64 -34.18
N CYS A 94 -2.58 16.54 -33.43
CA CYS A 94 -2.45 15.18 -33.93
C CYS A 94 -3.82 14.64 -34.32
N GLY A 95 -4.05 14.34 -35.60
CA GLY A 95 -5.31 13.74 -36.10
C GLY A 95 -5.42 12.24 -35.91
N GLY A 96 -4.74 11.68 -34.88
CA GLY A 96 -4.71 10.23 -34.58
C GLY A 96 -5.79 9.73 -33.64
N ARG A 97 -5.65 8.46 -33.27
CA ARG A 97 -6.48 7.78 -32.25
C ARG A 97 -5.60 6.93 -31.36
N VAL A 98 -5.89 6.90 -30.06
CA VAL A 98 -5.19 6.07 -29.09
C VAL A 98 -6.20 5.22 -28.32
N ASN A 99 -5.86 3.95 -28.09
CA ASN A 99 -6.58 3.05 -27.21
C ASN A 99 -5.79 2.92 -25.93
N LEU A 100 -6.43 3.20 -24.78
CA LEU A 100 -5.85 3.07 -23.46
C LEU A 100 -6.52 1.92 -22.72
N LEU A 101 -5.70 1.06 -22.10
CA LEU A 101 -6.12 0.10 -21.10
C LEU A 101 -5.93 0.73 -19.74
N PHE A 102 -6.97 0.69 -18.93
CA PHE A 102 -6.96 1.04 -17.50
C PHE A 102 -7.07 -0.24 -16.71
N GLU A 103 -6.14 -0.47 -15.81
CA GLU A 103 -6.13 -1.62 -14.90
C GLU A 103 -6.13 -1.09 -13.47
N CYS A 104 -7.24 -1.27 -12.76
CA CYS A 104 -7.38 -0.85 -11.37
C CYS A 104 -6.93 -1.97 -10.44
N PHE A 105 -5.94 -1.67 -9.62
CA PHE A 105 -5.40 -2.56 -8.61
C PHE A 105 -5.81 -2.06 -7.23
N MET A 106 -6.45 -2.94 -6.48
CA MET A 106 -6.80 -2.67 -5.09
C MET A 106 -5.72 -3.27 -4.18
N PRO A 107 -5.43 -2.63 -3.05
CA PRO A 107 -4.46 -3.18 -2.10
C PRO A 107 -4.90 -4.56 -1.63
N THR A 108 -3.95 -5.37 -1.22
CA THR A 108 -4.24 -6.63 -0.53
C THR A 108 -5.12 -6.33 0.67
N LYS A 109 -6.26 -7.01 0.78
CA LYS A 109 -7.29 -6.71 1.78
C LYS A 109 -6.75 -6.76 3.22
N LEU A 110 -5.87 -7.72 3.51
CA LEU A 110 -5.30 -7.87 4.84
C LEU A 110 -3.91 -7.25 4.90
N GLN A 111 -3.80 -6.14 5.60
CA GLN A 111 -2.53 -5.50 5.98
C GLN A 111 -2.17 -5.97 7.39
N LEU A 112 -1.03 -6.64 7.56
CA LEU A 112 -0.63 -7.20 8.83
C LEU A 112 0.73 -6.66 9.26
N MET A 113 0.81 -6.14 10.48
CA MET A 113 2.06 -5.81 11.12
C MET A 113 2.31 -6.77 12.28
N LEU A 114 3.44 -7.48 12.20
CA LEU A 114 3.89 -8.45 13.20
C LEU A 114 5.07 -7.86 13.96
N PHE A 115 4.94 -7.74 15.25
CA PHE A 115 5.99 -7.28 16.14
C PHE A 115 6.62 -8.45 16.89
N GLY A 116 7.93 -8.62 16.71
CA GLY A 116 8.73 -9.66 17.36
C GLY A 116 9.24 -10.73 16.39
N ALA A 117 10.56 -10.88 16.31
CA ALA A 117 11.25 -11.87 15.48
C ALA A 117 11.84 -13.03 16.30
N GLY A 118 11.29 -13.29 17.48
CA GLY A 118 11.61 -14.48 18.28
C GLY A 118 11.10 -15.77 17.64
N HIS A 119 11.22 -16.89 18.33
CA HIS A 119 10.87 -18.23 17.83
C HIS A 119 9.44 -18.30 17.27
N VAL A 120 8.46 -17.65 17.92
CA VAL A 120 7.06 -17.65 17.46
C VAL A 120 6.93 -16.88 16.15
N GLY A 121 7.52 -15.69 16.05
CA GLY A 121 7.52 -14.90 14.81
C GLY A 121 8.16 -15.65 13.64
N GLN A 122 9.33 -16.25 13.89
CA GLN A 122 10.05 -17.05 12.88
C GLN A 122 9.25 -18.28 12.41
N ALA A 123 8.45 -18.89 13.26
CA ALA A 123 7.57 -19.99 12.89
C ALA A 123 6.30 -19.52 12.16
N LEU A 124 5.78 -18.35 12.52
CA LEU A 124 4.53 -17.81 11.98
C LEU A 124 4.70 -17.19 10.58
N VAL A 125 5.76 -16.43 10.34
CA VAL A 125 5.98 -15.69 9.09
C VAL A 125 5.97 -16.58 7.84
N PRO A 126 6.61 -17.77 7.81
CA PRO A 126 6.52 -18.68 6.66
C PRO A 126 5.08 -19.15 6.34
N LEU A 127 4.20 -19.24 7.35
CA LEU A 127 2.79 -19.57 7.16
C LEU A 127 2.01 -18.39 6.60
N LEU A 128 2.25 -17.19 7.15
CA LEU A 128 1.63 -15.95 6.70
C LEU A 128 1.99 -15.62 5.25
N ASN A 129 3.21 -15.91 4.82
CA ASN A 129 3.69 -15.71 3.44
C ASN A 129 2.98 -16.59 2.40
N ARG A 130 2.18 -17.58 2.82
CA ARG A 130 1.33 -18.37 1.93
C ARG A 130 -0.06 -17.78 1.71
N LEU A 131 -0.38 -16.73 2.45
CA LEU A 131 -1.67 -16.05 2.38
C LEU A 131 -1.53 -14.77 1.52
N PRO A 132 -2.60 -14.32 0.89
CA PRO A 132 -2.62 -13.08 0.13
C PRO A 132 -2.71 -11.87 1.09
N ILE A 133 -1.64 -11.62 1.84
CA ILE A 133 -1.51 -10.54 2.81
C ILE A 133 -0.27 -9.70 2.55
N ALA A 134 -0.32 -8.43 2.91
CA ALA A 134 0.86 -7.57 2.98
C ALA A 134 1.41 -7.61 4.41
N LEU A 135 2.58 -8.23 4.58
CA LEU A 135 3.19 -8.46 5.90
C LEU A 135 4.36 -7.51 6.12
N ARG A 136 4.29 -6.73 7.21
CA ARG A 136 5.40 -5.97 7.77
C ARG A 136 5.85 -6.64 9.07
N TRP A 137 7.12 -7.02 9.14
CA TRP A 137 7.68 -7.72 10.29
C TRP A 137 8.72 -6.86 10.98
N VAL A 138 8.46 -6.50 12.23
CA VAL A 138 9.18 -5.47 12.99
C VAL A 138 9.87 -6.11 14.21
N ASP A 139 11.17 -5.89 14.36
CA ASP A 139 11.95 -6.18 15.58
C ASP A 139 13.20 -5.30 15.59
N SER A 140 13.71 -4.94 16.76
CA SER A 140 14.96 -4.16 16.92
C SER A 140 16.23 -5.00 16.73
N ARG A 141 16.10 -6.27 16.41
CA ARG A 141 17.20 -7.22 16.23
C ARG A 141 17.15 -7.90 14.87
N MET A 142 16.48 -7.29 13.87
CA MET A 142 16.37 -7.89 12.53
C MET A 142 17.74 -8.12 11.90
N ALA A 143 18.65 -7.16 12.04
CA ALA A 143 20.01 -7.26 11.54
C ALA A 143 20.81 -8.41 12.21
N GLU A 144 20.58 -8.63 13.50
CA GLU A 144 21.23 -9.71 14.28
C GLU A 144 20.61 -11.09 13.97
N LEU A 145 19.27 -11.16 13.94
CA LEU A 145 18.53 -12.40 13.76
C LEU A 145 18.57 -12.92 12.32
N GLN A 146 18.76 -12.04 11.34
CA GLN A 146 18.80 -12.35 9.90
C GLN A 146 17.74 -13.39 9.49
N PRO A 147 16.45 -13.16 9.80
CA PRO A 147 15.45 -14.18 9.58
C PRO A 147 15.31 -14.46 8.07
N SER A 148 15.23 -15.75 7.73
CA SER A 148 14.94 -16.14 6.35
C SER A 148 13.49 -15.81 6.01
N VAL A 149 13.29 -14.84 5.13
CA VAL A 149 11.97 -14.44 4.65
C VAL A 149 11.80 -14.79 3.18
N GLY A 150 10.63 -15.36 2.86
CA GLY A 150 10.17 -15.53 1.49
C GLY A 150 9.00 -14.58 1.22
N GLY A 151 8.65 -14.41 -0.05
CA GLY A 151 7.48 -13.61 -0.43
C GLY A 151 7.70 -12.10 -0.34
N SER A 152 6.61 -11.37 -0.14
CA SER A 152 6.56 -9.90 -0.11
C SER A 152 6.66 -9.31 1.31
N THR A 153 7.25 -10.04 2.28
CA THR A 153 7.41 -9.55 3.65
C THR A 153 8.39 -8.38 3.70
N GLN A 154 7.95 -7.24 4.19
CA GLN A 154 8.81 -6.11 4.50
C GLN A 154 9.42 -6.30 5.89
N LEU A 155 10.76 -6.38 5.97
CA LEU A 155 11.49 -6.38 7.24
C LEU A 155 11.74 -4.95 7.70
N ILE A 156 11.46 -4.68 8.98
CA ILE A 156 11.68 -3.37 9.61
C ILE A 156 12.54 -3.58 10.85
N ASP A 157 13.76 -3.05 10.80
CA ASP A 157 14.71 -3.02 11.92
C ASP A 157 14.62 -1.64 12.59
N THR A 158 14.13 -1.59 13.83
CA THR A 158 13.92 -0.33 14.54
C THR A 158 13.93 -0.50 16.05
N GLU A 159 14.58 0.45 16.75
CA GLU A 159 14.53 0.55 18.20
C GLU A 159 13.22 1.16 18.73
N GLN A 160 12.37 1.68 17.85
CA GLN A 160 11.11 2.31 18.18
C GLN A 160 9.92 1.65 17.48
N PRO A 161 9.62 0.36 17.74
CA PRO A 161 8.60 -0.38 16.99
C PRO A 161 7.19 0.24 17.10
N ALA A 162 6.86 0.93 18.17
CA ALA A 162 5.57 1.60 18.33
C ALA A 162 5.36 2.73 17.31
N SER A 163 6.43 3.38 16.82
CA SER A 163 6.32 4.44 15.81
C SER A 163 5.91 3.92 14.43
N GLU A 164 6.19 2.64 14.13
CA GLU A 164 5.85 2.02 12.87
C GLU A 164 4.33 1.83 12.67
N VAL A 165 3.59 1.82 13.78
CA VAL A 165 2.12 1.71 13.76
C VAL A 165 1.48 2.84 12.92
N ALA A 166 2.05 4.04 12.96
CA ALA A 166 1.53 5.20 12.21
C ALA A 166 1.60 5.03 10.68
N ALA A 167 2.51 4.18 10.18
CA ALA A 167 2.69 3.93 8.75
C ALA A 167 1.72 2.89 8.17
N MET A 168 0.85 2.29 9.00
CA MET A 168 -0.12 1.31 8.54
C MET A 168 -1.38 1.98 8.00
N PRO A 169 -2.01 1.42 6.95
CA PRO A 169 -3.33 1.87 6.52
C PRO A 169 -4.39 1.58 7.60
N PRO A 170 -5.56 2.27 7.55
CA PRO A 170 -6.70 1.90 8.38
C PRO A 170 -7.13 0.44 8.12
N ASP A 171 -7.90 -0.14 9.03
CA ASP A 171 -8.37 -1.52 9.00
C ASP A 171 -7.23 -2.57 8.94
N SER A 172 -6.07 -2.23 9.52
CA SER A 172 -4.92 -3.12 9.60
C SER A 172 -5.02 -4.06 10.80
N THR A 173 -4.39 -5.23 10.64
CA THR A 173 -4.23 -6.23 11.69
C THR A 173 -2.86 -6.11 12.35
N TYR A 174 -2.82 -6.20 13.68
CA TYR A 174 -1.58 -6.15 14.46
C TYR A 174 -1.42 -7.40 15.31
N ILE A 175 -0.22 -8.00 15.28
CA ILE A 175 0.15 -9.13 16.14
C ILE A 175 1.39 -8.73 16.93
N ILE A 176 1.25 -8.70 18.27
CA ILE A 176 2.28 -8.23 19.19
C ILE A 176 2.81 -9.43 19.99
N LEU A 177 4.07 -9.79 19.74
CA LEU A 177 4.73 -10.94 20.35
C LEU A 177 6.22 -10.68 20.60
N THR A 178 6.55 -9.47 21.07
CA THR A 178 7.94 -9.14 21.39
C THR A 178 8.41 -9.85 22.66
N HIS A 179 9.69 -9.84 22.92
CA HIS A 179 10.27 -10.40 24.14
C HIS A 179 10.19 -9.44 25.35
N ASN A 180 9.74 -8.21 25.14
CA ASN A 180 9.73 -7.16 26.17
C ASN A 180 8.31 -6.65 26.42
N HIS A 181 7.82 -6.84 27.65
CA HIS A 181 6.47 -6.43 28.05
C HIS A 181 6.25 -4.91 27.98
N GLN A 182 7.28 -4.09 28.18
CA GLN A 182 7.13 -2.64 28.10
C GLN A 182 6.95 -2.21 26.63
N VAL A 183 7.73 -2.79 25.73
CA VAL A 183 7.61 -2.57 24.29
C VAL A 183 6.23 -3.04 23.79
N ASP A 184 5.78 -4.23 24.21
CA ASP A 184 4.42 -4.72 23.89
C ASP A 184 3.33 -3.72 24.31
N TYR A 185 3.48 -3.13 25.50
CA TYR A 185 2.52 -2.15 26.00
C TYR A 185 2.53 -0.84 25.19
N GLU A 186 3.69 -0.37 24.81
CA GLU A 186 3.86 0.85 23.99
C GLU A 186 3.26 0.67 22.59
N ILE A 187 3.51 -0.49 21.97
CA ILE A 187 2.91 -0.85 20.68
C ILE A 187 1.39 -0.92 20.81
N LEU A 188 0.88 -1.63 21.82
CA LEU A 188 -0.56 -1.76 22.06
C LEU A 188 -1.23 -0.39 22.20
N ARG A 189 -0.63 0.51 22.97
CA ARG A 189 -1.13 1.88 23.10
C ARG A 189 -1.16 2.62 21.78
N ALA A 190 -0.07 2.57 21.02
CA ALA A 190 0.00 3.23 19.71
C ALA A 190 -1.09 2.73 18.76
N VAL A 191 -1.41 1.43 18.79
CA VAL A 191 -2.50 0.85 18.00
C VAL A 191 -3.87 1.34 18.50
N LEU A 192 -4.10 1.34 19.83
CA LEU A 192 -5.37 1.79 20.41
C LEU A 192 -5.63 3.29 20.20
N ASP A 193 -4.58 4.12 20.21
CA ASP A 193 -4.67 5.55 19.96
C ASP A 193 -5.15 5.86 18.54
N ARG A 194 -4.86 5.02 17.57
CA ARG A 194 -5.34 5.17 16.18
C ARG A 194 -6.84 4.93 16.02
N ARG A 195 -7.42 4.00 16.79
CA ARG A 195 -8.85 3.64 16.74
C ARG A 195 -9.36 3.14 15.39
N ASP A 196 -8.47 2.65 14.53
CA ASP A 196 -8.76 2.21 13.17
C ASP A 196 -8.20 0.81 12.86
N ALA A 197 -7.82 0.04 13.88
CA ALA A 197 -7.36 -1.33 13.72
C ALA A 197 -8.55 -2.29 13.54
N ASP A 198 -8.46 -3.20 12.56
CA ASP A 198 -9.42 -4.29 12.38
C ASP A 198 -9.26 -5.36 13.47
N PHE A 199 -8.01 -5.71 13.80
CA PHE A 199 -7.71 -6.69 14.83
C PHE A 199 -6.38 -6.42 15.53
N VAL A 200 -6.34 -6.67 16.84
CA VAL A 200 -5.11 -6.59 17.65
C VAL A 200 -4.97 -7.87 18.46
N GLY A 201 -3.93 -8.66 18.14
CA GLY A 201 -3.53 -9.84 18.91
C GLY A 201 -2.31 -9.56 19.76
N LEU A 202 -2.38 -9.85 21.05
CA LEU A 202 -1.27 -9.73 21.99
C LEU A 202 -0.98 -11.08 22.63
N ILE A 203 0.25 -11.59 22.47
CA ILE A 203 0.68 -12.81 23.16
C ILE A 203 0.98 -12.51 24.63
N GLY A 204 0.48 -13.34 25.54
CA GLY A 204 0.79 -13.19 26.95
C GLY A 204 -0.03 -14.09 27.85
N SER A 205 0.38 -14.14 29.13
CA SER A 205 -0.38 -14.79 30.19
C SER A 205 -1.54 -13.90 30.63
N GLU A 206 -2.51 -14.51 31.32
CA GLU A 206 -3.61 -13.78 31.97
C GLU A 206 -3.09 -12.70 32.93
N THR A 207 -1.99 -12.97 33.63
CA THR A 207 -1.34 -12.00 34.52
C THR A 207 -0.80 -10.78 33.76
N LYS A 208 -0.20 -10.99 32.59
CA LYS A 208 0.25 -9.89 31.72
C LYS A 208 -0.93 -9.06 31.27
N TRP A 209 -2.00 -9.71 30.79
CA TRP A 209 -3.20 -9.03 30.33
C TRP A 209 -3.84 -8.18 31.43
N ARG A 210 -4.05 -8.73 32.64
CA ARG A 210 -4.59 -7.97 33.78
C ARG A 210 -3.77 -6.74 34.13
N ARG A 211 -2.43 -6.83 34.08
CA ARG A 211 -1.55 -5.68 34.30
C ARG A 211 -1.70 -4.63 33.21
N PHE A 212 -1.83 -5.05 31.96
CA PHE A 212 -2.02 -4.13 30.84
C PHE A 212 -3.38 -3.45 30.94
N GLN A 213 -4.42 -4.19 31.25
CA GLN A 213 -5.76 -3.65 31.44
C GLN A 213 -5.79 -2.56 32.51
N MET A 214 -5.26 -2.81 33.71
CA MET A 214 -5.18 -1.80 34.77
C MET A 214 -4.42 -0.53 34.31
N ARG A 215 -3.33 -0.71 33.56
CA ARG A 215 -2.55 0.43 33.04
C ARG A 215 -3.32 1.20 31.97
N LEU A 216 -4.04 0.51 31.09
CA LEU A 216 -4.87 1.12 30.07
C LEU A 216 -6.01 1.92 30.69
N GLU A 217 -6.73 1.34 31.66
CA GLU A 217 -7.78 2.02 32.41
C GLU A 217 -7.25 3.30 33.10
N HIS A 218 -6.07 3.23 33.72
CA HIS A 218 -5.43 4.40 34.34
C HIS A 218 -5.08 5.49 33.32
N HIS A 219 -4.82 5.13 32.06
CA HIS A 219 -4.56 6.08 30.96
C HIS A 219 -5.83 6.48 30.18
N GLY A 220 -7.02 6.07 30.66
CA GLY A 220 -8.31 6.50 30.08
C GLY A 220 -8.79 5.67 28.89
N TYR A 221 -8.22 4.50 28.66
CA TYR A 221 -8.80 3.53 27.73
C TYR A 221 -9.90 2.74 28.44
N ALA A 222 -11.09 2.74 27.86
CA ALA A 222 -12.25 2.02 28.38
C ALA A 222 -12.37 0.61 27.81
#